data_ffa9270c518621dc6ba0379203794832
#
_entry.id   ffa9270c518621dc6ba0379203794832
#
_cell.length_a   1.000
_cell.length_b   1.000
_cell.length_c   1.000
_cell.angle_alpha   90.00
_cell.angle_beta   90.00
_cell.angle_gamma   90.00
#
_symmetry.space_group_name_H-M   'P 1'
#
loop_
_entity.id
_entity.type
_entity.pdbx_description
1 polymer ?
#
loop_
_entity_poly.entity_id
_entity_poly.type
_entity_poly.pdbx_seq_one_letter_code
_entity_poly.pdbx_strand_id
1 'polypeptide(L)'
;KMMPEEVVKQRTNVLLENKFNPSYTFENFVEGNSNAEAYAACLACCTQTTSHPFNPLMLYGNSGLGKTHLLHAMGNYLAKEHPECKVIYMYSGDLVSLLIEAMKTKNVHGNTVERVKEQLLDCDYFLIDDIQNLQQHSSSQEIFFTVYNQLIQKNTQIIITSDMHPSEISGLQSRLISRFVSGLTISISKPEFETSKA
;
A
#
# COMPACT_ATOMS: atom_id res chain seq x y z
N LYS A 1 -33.33 6.74 6.84
CA LYS A 1 -32.69 5.51 6.30
C LYS A 1 -31.75 5.96 5.19
N MET A 2 -30.45 5.96 5.46
CA MET A 2 -29.45 6.37 4.45
C MET A 2 -29.54 5.46 3.22
N MET A 3 -29.40 6.05 2.04
CA MET A 3 -29.38 5.32 0.78
C MET A 3 -28.13 4.44 0.71
N PRO A 4 -28.17 3.27 0.05
CA PRO A 4 -27.01 2.38 -0.06
C PRO A 4 -25.74 3.05 -0.60
N GLU A 5 -25.89 4.03 -1.48
CA GLU A 5 -24.80 4.84 -2.03
C GLU A 5 -24.09 5.71 -0.99
N GLU A 6 -24.85 6.30 -0.09
CA GLU A 6 -24.32 7.14 0.99
C GLU A 6 -23.54 6.28 1.99
N VAL A 7 -24.02 5.08 2.26
CA VAL A 7 -23.32 4.13 3.14
C VAL A 7 -21.97 3.69 2.53
N VAL A 8 -21.95 3.36 1.25
CA VAL A 8 -20.70 2.98 0.55
C VAL A 8 -19.74 4.16 0.50
N LYS A 9 -20.23 5.35 0.15
CA LYS A 9 -19.43 6.58 0.10
C LYS A 9 -18.85 6.94 1.48
N GLN A 10 -19.64 6.81 2.55
CA GLN A 10 -19.18 7.06 3.90
C GLN A 10 -18.13 6.02 4.33
N ARG A 11 -18.36 4.72 4.07
CA ARG A 11 -17.41 3.67 4.40
C ARG A 11 -16.11 3.82 3.62
N THR A 12 -16.19 4.15 2.33
CA THR A 12 -15.02 4.40 1.51
C THR A 12 -14.25 5.62 2.02
N ASN A 13 -14.95 6.70 2.36
CA ASN A 13 -14.32 7.88 2.94
C ASN A 13 -13.65 7.57 4.28
N VAL A 14 -14.27 6.74 5.12
CA VAL A 14 -13.67 6.31 6.41
C VAL A 14 -12.42 5.45 6.20
N LEU A 15 -12.42 4.56 5.21
CA LEU A 15 -11.26 3.75 4.88
C LEU A 15 -10.14 4.55 4.20
N LEU A 16 -10.51 5.60 3.48
CA LEU A 16 -9.56 6.50 2.82
C LEU A 16 -9.14 7.69 3.69
N GLU A 17 -9.77 7.87 4.85
CA GLU A 17 -9.25 8.78 5.87
C GLU A 17 -7.95 8.19 6.42
N ASN A 18 -6.84 8.75 5.97
CA ASN A 18 -5.52 8.31 6.37
C ASN A 18 -5.28 8.59 7.86
N LYS A 19 -5.39 7.55 8.65
CA LYS A 19 -5.05 7.59 10.08
C LYS A 19 -3.66 7.03 10.27
N PHE A 20 -2.65 7.84 10.00
CA PHE A 20 -1.28 7.47 10.31
C PHE A 20 -1.04 7.55 11.81
N ASN A 21 -0.40 6.52 12.36
CA ASN A 21 0.05 6.56 13.74
C ASN A 21 1.19 7.59 13.88
N PRO A 22 0.98 8.67 14.65
CA PRO A 22 2.00 9.73 14.77
C PRO A 22 3.27 9.26 15.48
N SER A 23 3.24 8.11 16.14
CA SER A 23 4.39 7.50 16.79
C SER A 23 5.34 6.81 15.80
N TYR A 24 4.92 6.60 14.54
CA TYR A 24 5.74 5.95 13.51
C TYR A 24 6.31 7.01 12.56
N THR A 25 7.53 7.41 12.84
CA THR A 25 8.25 8.43 12.07
C THR A 25 9.56 7.86 11.53
N PHE A 26 10.18 8.54 10.55
CA PHE A 26 11.52 8.19 10.08
C PHE A 26 12.57 8.40 11.18
N GLU A 27 12.40 9.42 12.01
CA GLU A 27 13.33 9.79 13.07
C GLU A 27 13.42 8.74 14.17
N ASN A 28 12.30 8.08 14.50
CA ASN A 28 12.29 7.05 15.54
C ASN A 28 12.36 5.61 15.00
N PHE A 29 12.54 5.44 13.69
CA PHE A 29 12.79 4.14 13.10
C PHE A 29 14.19 3.65 13.46
N VAL A 30 14.28 2.44 14.00
CA VAL A 30 15.58 1.85 14.37
C VAL A 30 16.23 1.29 13.11
N GLU A 31 17.14 2.08 12.54
CA GLU A 31 17.88 1.72 11.35
C GLU A 31 19.08 0.81 11.67
N GLY A 32 19.27 -0.21 10.85
CA GLY A 32 20.40 -1.14 10.92
C GLY A 32 20.69 -1.74 9.56
N ASN A 33 21.72 -2.58 9.45
CA ASN A 33 22.15 -3.16 8.18
C ASN A 33 21.03 -3.95 7.47
N SER A 34 20.11 -4.55 8.24
CA SER A 34 19.02 -5.38 7.71
C SER A 34 17.87 -4.61 7.06
N ASN A 35 17.76 -3.30 7.32
CA ASN A 35 16.65 -2.45 6.86
C ASN A 35 17.07 -1.10 6.30
N ALA A 36 18.36 -0.79 6.27
CA ALA A 36 18.88 0.51 5.82
C ALA A 36 18.50 0.83 4.37
N GLU A 37 18.50 -0.16 3.50
CA GLU A 37 18.11 -0.01 2.09
C GLU A 37 16.61 0.32 1.96
N ALA A 38 15.76 -0.37 2.72
CA ALA A 38 14.32 -0.10 2.75
C ALA A 38 14.02 1.29 3.29
N TYR A 39 14.69 1.70 4.37
CA TYR A 39 14.58 3.04 4.94
C TYR A 39 14.95 4.12 3.91
N ALA A 40 16.11 3.98 3.28
CA ALA A 40 16.59 4.93 2.28
C ALA A 40 15.66 5.03 1.06
N ALA A 41 15.14 3.90 0.58
CA ALA A 41 14.22 3.88 -0.56
C ALA A 41 12.88 4.55 -0.22
N CYS A 42 12.32 4.30 0.96
CA CYS A 42 11.10 4.96 1.43
C CYS A 42 11.29 6.47 1.55
N LEU A 43 12.39 6.91 2.13
CA LEU A 43 12.69 8.33 2.26
C LEU A 43 12.88 8.99 0.87
N ALA A 44 13.57 8.34 -0.05
CA ALA A 44 13.75 8.82 -1.42
C ALA A 44 12.42 8.99 -2.16
N CYS A 45 11.48 8.06 -2.00
CA CYS A 45 10.14 8.18 -2.57
C CYS A 45 9.38 9.40 -2.04
N CYS A 46 9.57 9.75 -0.78
CA CYS A 46 8.90 10.89 -0.15
C CYS A 46 9.56 12.25 -0.48
N THR A 47 10.86 12.27 -0.70
CA THR A 47 11.61 13.50 -1.02
C THR A 47 11.55 13.86 -2.50
N GLN A 48 11.34 12.88 -3.37
CA GLN A 48 11.27 13.06 -4.83
C GLN A 48 9.82 12.86 -5.32
N THR A 49 8.96 13.81 -4.99
CA THR A 49 7.51 13.70 -5.22
C THR A 49 7.08 13.76 -6.68
N THR A 50 7.94 14.13 -7.59
CA THR A 50 7.62 14.28 -9.02
C THR A 50 8.30 13.27 -9.93
N SER A 51 9.46 12.74 -9.53
CA SER A 51 10.27 11.87 -10.38
C SER A 51 10.05 10.37 -10.14
N HIS A 52 9.54 10.00 -8.97
CA HIS A 52 9.26 8.61 -8.56
C HIS A 52 10.37 7.63 -8.99
N PRO A 53 11.55 7.68 -8.36
CA PRO A 53 12.73 6.91 -8.80
C PRO A 53 12.50 5.39 -8.77
N PHE A 54 11.58 4.95 -7.90
CA PHE A 54 11.23 3.54 -7.72
C PHE A 54 9.70 3.41 -7.74
N ASN A 55 9.14 2.89 -8.82
CA ASN A 55 7.69 2.71 -8.90
C ASN A 55 7.32 1.42 -9.65
N PRO A 56 6.76 0.42 -8.95
CA PRO A 56 6.46 0.39 -7.52
C PRO A 56 7.70 0.16 -6.66
N LEU A 57 7.61 0.52 -5.38
CA LEU A 57 8.54 0.07 -4.34
C LEU A 57 7.88 -1.09 -3.59
N MET A 58 8.55 -2.24 -3.57
CA MET A 58 8.08 -3.45 -2.90
C MET A 58 9.00 -3.81 -1.74
N LEU A 59 8.45 -3.87 -0.53
CA LEU A 59 9.17 -4.27 0.67
C LEU A 59 8.61 -5.61 1.16
N TYR A 60 9.47 -6.59 1.37
CA TYR A 60 9.02 -7.87 1.91
C TYR A 60 9.97 -8.38 3.01
N GLY A 61 9.43 -9.16 3.89
CA GLY A 61 10.12 -9.77 5.02
C GLY A 61 9.14 -10.19 6.09
N ASN A 62 9.61 -10.99 7.02
CA ASN A 62 8.78 -11.52 8.10
C ASN A 62 8.05 -10.42 8.86
N SER A 63 6.92 -10.78 9.47
CA SER A 63 6.15 -9.90 10.33
C SER A 63 7.01 -9.31 11.47
N GLY A 64 6.72 -8.06 11.85
CA GLY A 64 7.41 -7.39 12.96
C GLY A 64 8.76 -6.75 12.63
N LEU A 65 9.13 -6.64 11.36
CA LEU A 65 10.41 -6.05 10.93
C LEU A 65 10.33 -4.56 10.57
N GLY A 66 9.19 -3.89 10.81
CA GLY A 66 9.06 -2.45 10.64
C GLY A 66 8.49 -2.00 9.30
N LYS A 67 7.93 -2.90 8.48
CA LYS A 67 7.30 -2.53 7.20
C LYS A 67 6.15 -1.54 7.38
N THR A 68 5.23 -1.83 8.28
CA THR A 68 4.10 -0.94 8.60
C THR A 68 4.59 0.39 9.19
N HIS A 69 5.61 0.36 10.04
CA HIS A 69 6.24 1.58 10.56
C HIS A 69 6.74 2.48 9.40
N LEU A 70 7.43 1.90 8.42
CA LEU A 70 7.92 2.66 7.28
C LEU A 70 6.79 3.29 6.45
N LEU A 71 5.68 2.58 6.22
CA LEU A 71 4.54 3.15 5.51
C LEU A 71 3.90 4.31 6.29
N HIS A 72 3.72 4.18 7.60
CA HIS A 72 3.23 5.26 8.45
C HIS A 72 4.19 6.44 8.51
N ALA A 73 5.50 6.17 8.57
CA ALA A 73 6.53 7.20 8.52
C ALA A 73 6.47 8.01 7.22
N MET A 74 6.26 7.34 6.08
CA MET A 74 6.07 8.00 4.80
C MET A 74 4.83 8.91 4.82
N GLY A 75 3.70 8.40 5.31
CA GLY A 75 2.47 9.18 5.42
C GLY A 75 2.61 10.40 6.32
N ASN A 76 3.22 10.25 7.48
CA ASN A 76 3.50 11.34 8.42
C ASN A 76 4.45 12.39 7.80
N TYR A 77 5.49 11.94 7.12
CA TYR A 77 6.43 12.82 6.42
C TYR A 77 5.73 13.64 5.32
N LEU A 78 4.96 12.96 4.46
CA LEU A 78 4.24 13.62 3.36
C LEU A 78 3.20 14.62 3.88
N ALA A 79 2.46 14.28 4.93
CA ALA A 79 1.48 15.19 5.53
C ALA A 79 2.12 16.48 6.06
N LYS A 80 3.36 16.39 6.54
CA LYS A 80 4.11 17.53 7.09
C LYS A 80 4.83 18.33 6.01
N GLU A 81 5.58 17.66 5.13
CA GLU A 81 6.49 18.32 4.19
C GLU A 81 5.85 18.58 2.82
N HIS A 82 4.86 17.78 2.44
CA HIS A 82 4.16 17.84 1.15
C HIS A 82 2.65 17.71 1.32
N PRO A 83 2.00 18.65 2.05
CA PRO A 83 0.56 18.58 2.33
C PRO A 83 -0.32 18.67 1.09
N GLU A 84 0.23 19.09 -0.05
CA GLU A 84 -0.44 19.10 -1.35
C GLU A 84 -0.61 17.69 -1.94
N CYS A 85 0.21 16.73 -1.52
CA CYS A 85 0.14 15.34 -1.99
C CYS A 85 -1.04 14.61 -1.33
N LYS A 86 -1.86 13.99 -2.15
CA LYS A 86 -2.92 13.08 -1.69
C LYS A 86 -2.33 11.69 -1.48
N VAL A 87 -2.45 11.18 -0.27
CA VAL A 87 -1.93 9.87 0.11
C VAL A 87 -3.09 8.96 0.47
N ILE A 88 -3.11 7.76 -0.09
CA ILE A 88 -4.00 6.68 0.35
C ILE A 88 -3.14 5.60 0.98
N TYR A 89 -3.47 5.25 2.22
CA TYR A 89 -2.92 4.10 2.91
C TYR A 89 -4.04 3.08 3.15
N MET A 90 -3.80 1.83 2.78
CA MET A 90 -4.73 0.74 3.04
C MET A 90 -4.00 -0.52 3.50
N TYR A 91 -4.56 -1.16 4.51
CA TYR A 91 -4.33 -2.57 4.77
C TYR A 91 -5.06 -3.39 3.68
N SER A 92 -4.37 -4.35 3.07
CA SER A 92 -4.96 -5.06 1.92
C SER A 92 -6.21 -5.87 2.26
N GLY A 93 -6.32 -6.34 3.51
CA GLY A 93 -7.55 -6.98 3.99
C GLY A 93 -8.76 -6.04 3.96
N ASP A 94 -8.56 -4.76 4.28
CA ASP A 94 -9.61 -3.74 4.18
C ASP A 94 -9.97 -3.44 2.72
N LEU A 95 -9.00 -3.43 1.83
CA LEU A 95 -9.23 -3.31 0.39
C LEU A 95 -10.09 -4.45 -0.13
N VAL A 96 -9.75 -5.69 0.22
CA VAL A 96 -10.54 -6.87 -0.16
C VAL A 96 -11.98 -6.76 0.34
N SER A 97 -12.18 -6.41 1.59
CA SER A 97 -13.51 -6.22 2.18
C SER A 97 -14.32 -5.14 1.46
N LEU A 98 -13.68 -4.02 1.15
CA LEU A 98 -14.29 -2.91 0.41
C LEU A 98 -14.73 -3.35 -1.00
N LEU A 99 -13.89 -4.06 -1.72
CA LEU A 99 -14.18 -4.55 -3.07
C LEU A 99 -15.29 -5.61 -3.07
N ILE A 100 -15.26 -6.54 -2.11
CA ILE A 100 -16.31 -7.57 -1.96
C ILE A 100 -17.65 -6.90 -1.68
N GLU A 101 -17.71 -5.93 -0.79
CA GLU A 101 -18.92 -5.19 -0.49
C GLU A 101 -19.44 -4.41 -1.71
N ALA A 102 -18.54 -3.76 -2.45
CA ALA A 102 -18.89 -3.06 -3.68
C ALA A 102 -19.48 -3.99 -4.75
N MET A 103 -18.93 -5.20 -4.89
CA MET A 103 -19.44 -6.21 -5.82
C MET A 103 -20.82 -6.75 -5.44
N LYS A 104 -21.08 -6.86 -4.13
CA LYS A 104 -22.40 -7.33 -3.62
C LYS A 104 -23.49 -6.30 -3.71
N THR A 105 -23.16 -5.03 -3.73
CA THR A 105 -24.13 -3.94 -3.78
C THR A 105 -24.64 -3.76 -5.21
N LYS A 106 -25.85 -4.21 -5.46
CA LYS A 106 -26.56 -3.96 -6.72
C LYS A 106 -27.21 -2.59 -6.66
N ASN A 107 -26.69 -1.64 -7.40
CA ASN A 107 -27.23 -0.29 -7.41
C ASN A 107 -28.21 -0.05 -8.56
N VAL A 108 -29.30 0.63 -8.21
CA VAL A 108 -30.27 1.14 -9.18
C VAL A 108 -29.70 2.35 -9.96
N HIS A 109 -28.66 3.00 -9.45
CA HIS A 109 -28.14 4.28 -9.95
C HIS A 109 -26.66 4.30 -10.34
N GLY A 110 -26.02 3.15 -10.53
CA GLY A 110 -24.64 3.11 -10.98
C GLY A 110 -23.81 1.94 -10.42
N ASN A 111 -22.64 1.76 -10.98
CA ASN A 111 -21.74 0.68 -10.61
C ASN A 111 -20.91 1.08 -9.37
N THR A 112 -21.17 0.47 -8.22
CA THR A 112 -20.48 0.74 -6.97
C THR A 112 -18.98 0.43 -7.07
N VAL A 113 -18.61 -0.61 -7.83
CA VAL A 113 -17.19 -0.96 -8.07
C VAL A 113 -16.47 0.17 -8.79
N GLU A 114 -17.09 0.77 -9.82
CA GLU A 114 -16.48 1.90 -10.55
C GLU A 114 -16.28 3.12 -9.64
N ARG A 115 -17.20 3.39 -8.73
CA ARG A 115 -17.04 4.48 -7.75
C ARG A 115 -15.89 4.24 -6.78
N VAL A 116 -15.75 3.02 -6.29
CA VAL A 116 -14.63 2.65 -5.43
C VAL A 116 -13.32 2.79 -6.19
N LYS A 117 -13.26 2.33 -7.43
CA LYS A 117 -12.08 2.51 -8.29
C LYS A 117 -11.71 3.97 -8.49
N GLU A 118 -12.68 4.84 -8.78
CA GLU A 118 -12.45 6.28 -8.93
C GLU A 118 -11.86 6.90 -7.66
N GLN A 119 -12.35 6.50 -6.49
CA GLN A 119 -11.81 7.01 -5.22
C GLN A 119 -10.38 6.51 -4.95
N LEU A 120 -10.09 5.25 -5.26
CA LEU A 120 -8.74 4.69 -5.13
C LEU A 120 -7.74 5.33 -6.10
N LEU A 121 -8.20 5.82 -7.25
CA LEU A 121 -7.37 6.48 -8.24
C LEU A 121 -7.04 7.94 -7.91
N ASP A 122 -7.78 8.57 -7.00
CA ASP A 122 -7.58 9.98 -6.63
C ASP A 122 -6.49 10.13 -5.57
N CYS A 123 -5.25 9.81 -5.95
CA CYS A 123 -4.10 9.97 -5.07
C CYS A 123 -2.78 10.15 -5.84
N ASP A 124 -1.80 10.74 -5.16
CA ASP A 124 -0.41 10.88 -5.62
C ASP A 124 0.47 9.76 -5.09
N TYR A 125 0.11 9.21 -3.93
CA TYR A 125 0.76 8.08 -3.26
C TYR A 125 -0.27 7.03 -2.87
N PHE A 126 -0.01 5.78 -3.25
CA PHE A 126 -0.82 4.63 -2.86
C PHE A 126 0.03 3.64 -2.07
N LEU A 127 -0.22 3.56 -0.76
CA LEU A 127 0.48 2.71 0.18
C LEU A 127 -0.41 1.53 0.55
N ILE A 128 -0.03 0.33 0.16
CA ILE A 128 -0.79 -0.88 0.47
C ILE A 128 0.02 -1.84 1.32
N ASP A 129 -0.51 -2.16 2.48
CA ASP A 129 0.14 -2.97 3.50
C ASP A 129 -0.36 -4.43 3.45
N ASP A 130 0.57 -5.37 3.62
CA ASP A 130 0.30 -6.81 3.71
C ASP A 130 -0.44 -7.39 2.50
N ILE A 131 0.14 -7.23 1.32
CA ILE A 131 -0.46 -7.63 0.03
C ILE A 131 -0.81 -9.13 -0.04
N GLN A 132 -0.22 -9.98 0.81
CA GLN A 132 -0.52 -11.41 0.87
C GLN A 132 -2.00 -11.69 1.20
N ASN A 133 -2.73 -10.76 1.79
CA ASN A 133 -4.16 -10.91 2.04
C ASN A 133 -5.04 -10.89 0.78
N LEU A 134 -4.47 -10.58 -0.39
CA LEU A 134 -5.15 -10.73 -1.69
C LEU A 134 -5.19 -12.19 -2.17
N GLN A 135 -4.42 -13.10 -1.55
CA GLN A 135 -4.42 -14.51 -1.92
C GLN A 135 -5.85 -15.07 -1.89
N GLN A 136 -6.17 -15.94 -2.86
CA GLN A 136 -7.48 -16.61 -3.00
C GLN A 136 -8.68 -15.68 -3.25
N HIS A 137 -8.49 -14.38 -3.40
CA HIS A 137 -9.54 -13.42 -3.74
C HIS A 137 -9.45 -13.00 -5.20
N SER A 138 -9.73 -13.92 -6.13
CA SER A 138 -9.54 -13.74 -7.58
C SER A 138 -10.24 -12.50 -8.14
N SER A 139 -11.51 -12.28 -7.77
CA SER A 139 -12.26 -11.13 -8.26
C SER A 139 -11.71 -9.80 -7.75
N SER A 140 -11.28 -9.75 -6.48
CA SER A 140 -10.62 -8.57 -5.92
C SER A 140 -9.26 -8.31 -6.59
N GLN A 141 -8.52 -9.37 -6.90
CA GLN A 141 -7.25 -9.26 -7.64
C GLN A 141 -7.45 -8.68 -9.05
N GLU A 142 -8.50 -9.08 -9.76
CA GLU A 142 -8.82 -8.54 -11.08
C GLU A 142 -9.12 -7.04 -11.05
N ILE A 143 -9.95 -6.62 -10.10
CA ILE A 143 -10.26 -5.20 -9.91
C ILE A 143 -9.00 -4.43 -9.51
N PHE A 144 -8.23 -4.96 -8.59
CA PHE A 144 -6.99 -4.32 -8.14
C PHE A 144 -5.95 -4.21 -9.26
N PHE A 145 -5.84 -5.22 -10.11
CA PHE A 145 -4.97 -5.17 -11.29
C PHE A 145 -5.31 -3.99 -12.20
N THR A 146 -6.58 -3.75 -12.45
CA THR A 146 -7.04 -2.61 -13.25
C THR A 146 -6.71 -1.28 -12.57
N VAL A 147 -6.99 -1.15 -11.27
CA VAL A 147 -6.65 0.05 -10.48
C VAL A 147 -5.14 0.29 -10.49
N TYR A 148 -4.35 -0.74 -10.27
CA TYR A 148 -2.89 -0.67 -10.25
C TYR A 148 -2.33 -0.11 -11.56
N ASN A 149 -2.77 -0.65 -12.70
CA ASN A 149 -2.32 -0.17 -14.01
C ASN A 149 -2.69 1.31 -14.24
N GLN A 150 -3.88 1.72 -13.83
CA GLN A 150 -4.32 3.12 -13.93
C GLN A 150 -3.53 4.04 -13.00
N LEU A 151 -3.19 3.60 -11.78
CA LEU A 151 -2.32 4.35 -10.87
C LEU A 151 -0.94 4.59 -11.49
N ILE A 152 -0.34 3.56 -12.08
CA ILE A 152 0.95 3.68 -12.77
C ILE A 152 0.86 4.66 -13.96
N GLN A 153 -0.19 4.58 -14.76
CA GLN A 153 -0.40 5.51 -15.90
C GLN A 153 -0.54 6.96 -15.43
N LYS A 154 -1.14 7.19 -14.28
CA LYS A 154 -1.27 8.51 -13.65
C LYS A 154 0.00 9.01 -12.99
N ASN A 155 1.07 8.22 -13.02
CA ASN A 155 2.31 8.50 -12.29
C ASN A 155 2.12 8.58 -10.76
N THR A 156 1.19 7.81 -10.20
CA THR A 156 1.04 7.66 -8.76
C THR A 156 2.16 6.76 -8.23
N GLN A 157 2.82 7.20 -7.16
CA GLN A 157 3.83 6.37 -6.47
C GLN A 157 3.14 5.26 -5.69
N ILE A 158 3.49 4.02 -5.98
CA ILE A 158 2.95 2.84 -5.28
C ILE A 158 4.04 2.24 -4.40
N ILE A 159 3.68 2.01 -3.13
CA ILE A 159 4.51 1.27 -2.17
C ILE A 159 3.70 0.09 -1.66
N ILE A 160 4.31 -1.09 -1.68
CA ILE A 160 3.67 -2.36 -1.35
C ILE A 160 4.50 -3.06 -0.29
N THR A 161 3.86 -3.61 0.72
CA THR A 161 4.53 -4.50 1.68
C THR A 161 3.96 -5.91 1.62
N SER A 162 4.77 -6.90 2.01
CA SER A 162 4.38 -8.30 2.12
C SER A 162 5.22 -9.02 3.16
N ASP A 163 4.66 -10.08 3.74
CA ASP A 163 5.41 -10.98 4.64
C ASP A 163 6.43 -11.82 3.89
N MET A 164 6.22 -12.03 2.60
CA MET A 164 7.06 -12.87 1.74
C MET A 164 7.20 -12.26 0.36
N HIS A 165 8.17 -12.74 -0.41
CA HIS A 165 8.30 -12.33 -1.81
C HIS A 165 7.00 -12.64 -2.57
N PRO A 166 6.51 -11.74 -3.46
CA PRO A 166 5.24 -11.95 -4.16
C PRO A 166 5.13 -13.29 -4.89
N SER A 167 6.22 -13.82 -5.43
CA SER A 167 6.26 -15.14 -6.08
C SER A 167 5.94 -16.31 -5.16
N GLU A 168 6.06 -16.13 -3.84
CA GLU A 168 5.79 -17.15 -2.82
C GLU A 168 4.33 -17.09 -2.32
N ILE A 169 3.56 -16.08 -2.71
CA ILE A 169 2.16 -15.93 -2.29
C ILE A 169 1.31 -16.90 -3.11
N SER A 170 0.83 -17.94 -2.45
CA SER A 170 -0.09 -18.91 -3.06
C SER A 170 -1.41 -18.25 -3.46
N GLY A 171 -1.88 -18.49 -4.69
CA GLY A 171 -3.15 -17.94 -5.17
C GLY A 171 -3.11 -16.47 -5.59
N LEU A 172 -1.93 -15.86 -5.66
CA LEU A 172 -1.74 -14.55 -6.28
C LEU A 172 -1.52 -14.72 -7.79
N GLN A 173 -2.25 -13.96 -8.59
CA GLN A 173 -2.17 -14.05 -10.06
C GLN A 173 -0.79 -13.62 -10.56
N SER A 174 -0.25 -14.37 -11.53
CA SER A 174 1.09 -14.13 -12.09
C SER A 174 1.27 -12.71 -12.63
N ARG A 175 0.24 -12.14 -13.24
CA ARG A 175 0.28 -10.77 -13.75
C ARG A 175 0.45 -9.72 -12.65
N LEU A 176 -0.12 -9.94 -11.45
CA LEU A 176 0.12 -9.08 -10.28
C LEU A 176 1.53 -9.25 -9.75
N ILE A 177 2.01 -10.48 -9.62
CA ILE A 177 3.40 -10.76 -9.21
C ILE A 177 4.38 -10.02 -10.11
N SER A 178 4.21 -10.13 -11.42
CA SER A 178 5.04 -9.45 -12.42
C SER A 178 5.02 -7.93 -12.25
N ARG A 179 3.86 -7.34 -11.96
CA ARG A 179 3.72 -5.90 -11.73
C ARG A 179 4.41 -5.47 -10.43
N PHE A 180 4.23 -6.21 -9.35
CA PHE A 180 4.78 -5.85 -8.04
C PHE A 180 6.31 -5.86 -8.01
N VAL A 181 6.95 -6.72 -8.77
CA VAL A 181 8.41 -6.82 -8.85
C VAL A 181 9.03 -6.01 -10.00
N SER A 182 8.23 -5.27 -10.76
CA SER A 182 8.70 -4.52 -11.93
C SER A 182 9.53 -3.27 -11.59
N GLY A 183 9.39 -2.74 -10.39
CA GLY A 183 10.18 -1.63 -9.88
C GLY A 183 11.32 -2.10 -8.98
N LEU A 184 11.46 -1.47 -7.81
CA LEU A 184 12.48 -1.87 -6.82
C LEU A 184 11.87 -2.80 -5.78
N THR A 185 12.45 -3.97 -5.60
CA THR A 185 12.06 -4.97 -4.60
C THR A 185 13.15 -5.11 -3.57
N ILE A 186 12.83 -4.88 -2.30
CA ILE A 186 13.77 -4.90 -1.18
C ILE A 186 13.31 -5.89 -0.12
N SER A 187 14.24 -6.75 0.30
CA SER A 187 14.07 -7.66 1.42
C SER A 187 14.48 -6.99 2.73
N ILE A 188 13.65 -7.14 3.76
CA ILE A 188 14.01 -6.75 5.14
C ILE A 188 14.21 -8.05 5.94
N SER A 189 15.41 -8.22 6.49
CA SER A 189 15.76 -9.36 7.33
C SER A 189 15.75 -9.00 8.81
N LYS A 190 15.84 -10.01 9.66
CA LYS A 190 16.03 -9.80 11.09
C LYS A 190 17.38 -9.14 11.34
N PRO A 191 17.48 -8.23 12.33
CA PRO A 191 18.77 -7.70 12.75
C PRO A 191 19.73 -8.85 13.09
N GLU A 192 20.93 -8.82 12.53
CA GLU A 192 22.00 -9.68 13.01
C GLU A 192 22.40 -9.14 14.37
N PHE A 193 22.14 -9.92 15.42
CA PHE A 193 22.78 -9.67 16.69
C PHE A 193 24.25 -10.03 16.48
N GLU A 194 25.10 -9.04 16.33
CA GLU A 194 26.51 -9.24 16.58
C GLU A 194 26.63 -9.72 18.03
N THR A 195 26.82 -11.03 18.19
CA THR A 195 27.34 -11.56 19.43
C THR A 195 28.74 -10.99 19.53
N SER A 196 28.87 -9.82 20.17
CA SER A 196 30.15 -9.37 20.69
C SER A 196 30.65 -10.47 21.64
N LYS A 197 31.41 -11.39 21.10
CA LYS A 197 32.28 -12.22 21.93
C LYS A 197 33.35 -11.29 22.47
N ALA A 198 33.14 -10.86 23.67
CA ALA A 198 34.18 -10.31 24.49
C ALA A 198 35.26 -11.36 24.70
#